data_ef8a1930f1070b1d218b0089992ed808
#
_entry.id   ef8a1930f1070b1d218b0089992ed808
#
_cell.length_a   1.000
_cell.length_b   1.000
_cell.length_c   1.000
_cell.angle_alpha   90.00
_cell.angle_beta   90.00
_cell.angle_gamma   90.00
#
_symmetry.space_group_name_H-M   'P 1'
#
loop_
_entity.id
_entity.type
_entity.pdbx_description
1 polymer ?
#
loop_
_entity_poly.entity_id
_entity_poly.type
_entity_poly.pdbx_seq_one_letter_code
_entity_poly.pdbx_strand_id
1 'polypeptide(L)'
;MADIVVMGAGLGGVIMAYEMKDQMRPEDKITVVTKDPIYHFVPSNPWVAVNWRTRESVEVDLAPTFARRGIDFKPVPVEKLDPEANSLTLADGSTLKYDYLIIATGPELAFDEIEGLGPVNGHTCSICHVDHAEKAAVNFEEFCKNPKPIIVGAVQGASCFGPAYEFTFILDTELRRRKIRDQVPMTFVTAEPYV
;
A
#
# COMPACT_ATOMS: atom_id res chain seq x y z
N MET A 1 32.34 9.72 -5.24
CA MET A 1 31.33 8.79 -5.72
C MET A 1 30.73 8.14 -4.49
N ALA A 2 29.45 8.32 -4.26
CA ALA A 2 28.74 7.72 -3.16
C ALA A 2 27.74 6.67 -3.70
N ASP A 3 27.58 5.56 -2.99
CA ASP A 3 26.58 4.55 -3.24
C ASP A 3 25.39 4.79 -2.30
N ILE A 4 24.25 5.19 -2.85
CA ILE A 4 23.01 5.47 -2.12
C ILE A 4 22.03 4.32 -2.34
N VAL A 5 21.51 3.75 -1.27
CA VAL A 5 20.51 2.67 -1.37
C VAL A 5 19.20 3.10 -0.76
N VAL A 6 18.12 2.89 -1.49
CA VAL A 6 16.74 3.05 -1.01
C VAL A 6 16.13 1.67 -0.83
N MET A 7 15.83 1.29 0.40
CA MET A 7 15.20 0.03 0.76
C MET A 7 13.68 0.20 0.85
N GLY A 8 12.96 -0.38 -0.11
CA GLY A 8 11.52 -0.23 -0.29
C GLY A 8 11.17 0.69 -1.45
N ALA A 9 10.18 0.29 -2.24
CA ALA A 9 9.70 1.01 -3.43
C ALA A 9 8.19 1.33 -3.36
N GLY A 10 7.66 1.53 -2.17
CA GLY A 10 6.37 2.17 -1.97
C GLY A 10 6.43 3.68 -2.27
N LEU A 11 5.37 4.41 -1.94
CA LEU A 11 5.27 5.83 -2.23
C LEU A 11 6.49 6.63 -1.74
N GLY A 12 6.89 6.43 -0.48
CA GLY A 12 8.04 7.13 0.10
C GLY A 12 9.35 6.79 -0.59
N GLY A 13 9.58 5.50 -0.90
CA GLY A 13 10.83 5.06 -1.54
C GLY A 13 10.95 5.52 -2.98
N VAL A 14 9.86 5.47 -3.76
CA VAL A 14 9.86 5.97 -5.15
C VAL A 14 10.12 7.47 -5.19
N ILE A 15 9.39 8.26 -4.38
CA ILE A 15 9.58 9.71 -4.31
C ILE A 15 11.02 10.03 -3.90
N MET A 16 11.52 9.39 -2.84
CA MET A 16 12.89 9.62 -2.37
C MET A 16 13.92 9.28 -3.44
N ALA A 17 13.75 8.17 -4.17
CA ALA A 17 14.67 7.80 -5.24
C ALA A 17 14.72 8.83 -6.37
N TYR A 18 13.58 9.43 -6.74
CA TYR A 18 13.52 10.49 -7.73
C TYR A 18 14.16 11.78 -7.24
N GLU A 19 13.78 12.25 -6.04
CA GLU A 19 14.33 13.48 -5.44
C GLU A 19 15.86 13.38 -5.26
N MET A 20 16.34 12.24 -4.75
CA MET A 20 17.79 12.01 -4.62
C MET A 20 18.48 11.99 -5.98
N LYS A 21 17.86 11.38 -7.00
CA LYS A 21 18.45 11.35 -8.34
C LYS A 21 18.63 12.73 -8.94
N ASP A 22 17.72 13.64 -8.68
CA ASP A 22 17.77 15.02 -9.19
C ASP A 22 18.77 15.90 -8.41
N GLN A 23 19.16 15.51 -7.17
CA GLN A 23 20.07 16.26 -6.30
C GLN A 23 21.50 15.69 -6.24
N MET A 24 21.68 14.40 -6.60
CA MET A 24 22.97 13.72 -6.51
C MET A 24 23.95 14.21 -7.59
N ARG A 25 25.24 14.05 -7.33
CA ARG A 25 26.28 14.33 -8.31
C ARG A 25 26.28 13.28 -9.43
N PRO A 26 26.75 13.61 -10.65
CA PRO A 26 26.77 12.67 -11.78
C PRO A 26 27.53 11.36 -11.52
N GLU A 27 28.55 11.41 -10.66
CA GLU A 27 29.39 10.26 -10.29
C GLU A 27 28.77 9.38 -9.20
N ASP A 28 27.73 9.84 -8.50
CA ASP A 28 27.09 9.07 -7.45
C ASP A 28 26.09 8.06 -8.05
N LYS A 29 25.85 6.98 -7.33
CA LYS A 29 24.93 5.91 -7.74
C LYS A 29 23.77 5.81 -6.77
N ILE A 30 22.60 5.52 -7.31
CA ILE A 30 21.41 5.23 -6.53
C ILE A 30 20.82 3.88 -6.95
N THR A 31 20.56 3.02 -5.97
CA THR A 31 19.96 1.71 -6.16
C THR A 31 18.70 1.60 -5.30
N VAL A 32 17.60 1.26 -5.91
CA VAL A 32 16.36 0.90 -5.18
C VAL A 32 16.29 -0.62 -5.06
N VAL A 33 16.10 -1.11 -3.83
CA VAL A 33 15.89 -2.54 -3.55
C VAL A 33 14.53 -2.76 -2.92
N THR A 34 13.77 -3.72 -3.43
CA THR A 34 12.41 -4.03 -2.95
C THR A 34 12.07 -5.49 -3.21
N LYS A 35 11.11 -6.03 -2.46
CA LYS A 35 10.60 -7.40 -2.69
C LYS A 35 9.66 -7.51 -3.89
N ASP A 36 8.93 -6.42 -4.21
CA ASP A 36 7.90 -6.40 -5.23
C ASP A 36 8.33 -5.50 -6.40
N PRO A 37 8.36 -6.00 -7.65
CA PRO A 37 8.68 -5.19 -8.82
C PRO A 37 7.57 -4.22 -9.24
N ILE A 38 6.38 -4.37 -8.65
CA ILE A 38 5.19 -3.57 -8.99
C ILE A 38 4.94 -2.54 -7.88
N TYR A 39 4.73 -1.30 -8.29
CA TYR A 39 4.22 -0.25 -7.43
C TYR A 39 2.70 -0.26 -7.44
N HIS A 40 2.09 -0.32 -6.27
CA HIS A 40 0.64 -0.24 -6.09
C HIS A 40 0.25 1.16 -5.62
N PHE A 41 -0.63 1.83 -6.36
CA PHE A 41 -1.14 3.13 -5.97
C PHE A 41 -2.25 2.98 -4.91
N VAL A 42 -1.83 2.78 -3.68
CA VAL A 42 -2.69 2.51 -2.50
C VAL A 42 -3.89 3.48 -2.36
N PRO A 43 -3.77 4.80 -2.65
CA PRO A 43 -4.91 5.71 -2.57
C PRO A 43 -6.11 5.34 -3.46
N SER A 44 -5.92 4.47 -4.45
CA SER A 44 -7.00 3.99 -5.31
C SER A 44 -7.65 2.68 -4.85
N ASN A 45 -7.17 2.05 -3.80
CA ASN A 45 -7.73 0.82 -3.28
C ASN A 45 -9.24 0.91 -2.94
N PRO A 46 -9.77 2.03 -2.38
CA PRO A 46 -11.21 2.19 -2.17
C PRO A 46 -12.04 2.03 -3.45
N TRP A 47 -11.49 2.47 -4.59
CA TRP A 47 -12.16 2.36 -5.88
C TRP A 47 -12.06 0.97 -6.49
N VAL A 48 -10.98 0.25 -6.22
CA VAL A 48 -10.86 -1.18 -6.55
C VAL A 48 -11.90 -1.97 -5.77
N ALA A 49 -12.09 -1.70 -4.49
CA ALA A 49 -13.02 -2.40 -3.62
C ALA A 49 -14.51 -2.31 -4.03
N VAL A 50 -14.86 -1.37 -4.90
CA VAL A 50 -16.23 -1.22 -5.46
C VAL A 50 -16.26 -1.40 -6.99
N ASN A 51 -15.20 -1.97 -7.58
CA ASN A 51 -15.05 -2.21 -9.03
C ASN A 51 -15.08 -0.94 -9.91
N TRP A 52 -14.73 0.24 -9.37
CA TRP A 52 -14.56 1.45 -10.19
C TRP A 52 -13.20 1.48 -10.89
N ARG A 53 -12.23 0.71 -10.38
CA ARG A 53 -10.91 0.47 -10.97
C ARG A 53 -10.56 -0.99 -10.87
N THR A 54 -9.75 -1.47 -11.80
CA THR A 54 -9.13 -2.79 -11.71
C THR A 54 -7.76 -2.69 -11.05
N ARG A 55 -7.23 -3.80 -10.57
CA ARG A 55 -5.87 -3.90 -10.04
C ARG A 55 -4.84 -3.35 -11.01
N GLU A 56 -4.89 -3.78 -12.25
CA GLU A 56 -3.93 -3.39 -13.29
C GLU A 56 -3.93 -1.88 -13.54
N SER A 57 -5.07 -1.21 -13.32
CA SER A 57 -5.17 0.24 -13.50
C SER A 57 -4.50 1.06 -12.39
N VAL A 58 -4.15 0.42 -11.27
CA VAL A 58 -3.51 1.03 -10.11
C VAL A 58 -2.09 0.52 -9.86
N GLU A 59 -1.56 -0.29 -10.78
CA GLU A 59 -0.22 -0.86 -10.75
C GLU A 59 0.70 -0.19 -11.76
N VAL A 60 1.99 -0.08 -11.40
CA VAL A 60 3.05 0.43 -12.28
C VAL A 60 4.27 -0.47 -12.18
N ASP A 61 4.77 -0.96 -13.31
CA ASP A 61 6.06 -1.65 -13.37
C ASP A 61 7.20 -0.68 -13.06
N LEU A 62 7.95 -1.00 -12.02
CA LEU A 62 9.04 -0.17 -11.53
C LEU A 62 10.30 -0.28 -12.38
N ALA A 63 10.57 -1.42 -13.01
CA ALA A 63 11.80 -1.64 -13.76
C ALA A 63 11.97 -0.63 -14.91
N PRO A 64 11.01 -0.49 -15.86
CA PRO A 64 11.14 0.53 -16.92
C PRO A 64 11.02 1.96 -16.36
N THR A 65 10.34 2.12 -15.23
CA THR A 65 10.15 3.43 -14.59
C THR A 65 11.46 3.97 -14.03
N PHE A 66 12.22 3.15 -13.30
CA PHE A 66 13.54 3.53 -12.79
C PHE A 66 14.60 3.59 -13.87
N ALA A 67 14.57 2.67 -14.85
CA ALA A 67 15.53 2.68 -15.97
C ALA A 67 15.53 4.00 -16.74
N ARG A 68 14.36 4.60 -16.98
CA ARG A 68 14.24 5.91 -17.66
C ARG A 68 14.93 7.06 -16.92
N ARG A 69 15.14 6.92 -15.61
CA ARG A 69 15.81 7.90 -14.76
C ARG A 69 17.27 7.53 -14.45
N GLY A 70 17.77 6.39 -14.97
CA GLY A 70 19.10 5.91 -14.64
C GLY A 70 19.25 5.61 -13.16
N ILE A 71 18.23 5.04 -12.55
CA ILE A 71 18.19 4.52 -11.18
C ILE A 71 18.34 3.01 -11.27
N ASP A 72 19.33 2.44 -10.58
CA ASP A 72 19.50 0.99 -10.51
C ASP A 72 18.37 0.36 -9.70
N PHE A 73 17.85 -0.76 -10.19
CA PHE A 73 16.69 -1.41 -9.58
C PHE A 73 16.96 -2.89 -9.31
N LYS A 74 16.72 -3.32 -8.07
CA LYS A 74 16.87 -4.71 -7.63
C LYS A 74 15.57 -5.20 -6.99
N PRO A 75 14.70 -5.91 -7.74
CA PRO A 75 13.48 -6.50 -7.21
C PRO A 75 13.79 -7.81 -6.48
N VAL A 76 14.53 -7.73 -5.38
CA VAL A 76 14.97 -8.84 -4.55
C VAL A 76 14.74 -8.47 -3.08
N PRO A 77 14.09 -9.32 -2.27
CA PRO A 77 13.90 -9.04 -0.85
C PRO A 77 15.23 -8.86 -0.11
N VAL A 78 15.24 -7.93 0.85
CA VAL A 78 16.34 -7.80 1.80
C VAL A 78 16.09 -8.76 2.96
N GLU A 79 17.04 -9.64 3.24
CA GLU A 79 16.97 -10.58 4.35
C GLU A 79 17.62 -10.04 5.62
N LYS A 80 18.73 -9.31 5.45
CA LYS A 80 19.50 -8.79 6.59
C LYS A 80 20.08 -7.43 6.30
N LEU A 81 19.98 -6.54 7.28
CA LEU A 81 20.70 -5.30 7.37
C LEU A 81 21.87 -5.45 8.36
N ASP A 82 23.06 -5.09 7.93
CA ASP A 82 24.25 -4.98 8.79
C ASP A 82 24.72 -3.52 8.79
N PRO A 83 24.33 -2.73 9.81
CA PRO A 83 24.68 -1.31 9.87
C PRO A 83 26.18 -1.06 10.16
N GLU A 84 26.85 -1.98 10.82
CA GLU A 84 28.28 -1.87 11.12
C GLU A 84 29.14 -2.07 9.86
N ALA A 85 28.68 -2.96 8.97
CA ALA A 85 29.34 -3.21 7.69
C ALA A 85 28.83 -2.35 6.54
N ASN A 86 27.84 -1.47 6.77
CA ASN A 86 27.13 -0.69 5.76
C ASN A 86 26.68 -1.57 4.59
N SER A 87 25.95 -2.65 4.90
CA SER A 87 25.57 -3.63 3.88
C SER A 87 24.19 -4.26 4.10
N LEU A 88 23.59 -4.66 2.99
CA LEU A 88 22.35 -5.46 2.93
C LEU A 88 22.68 -6.83 2.34
N THR A 89 22.19 -7.90 2.95
CA THR A 89 22.15 -9.23 2.33
C THR A 89 20.78 -9.41 1.68
N LEU A 90 20.77 -9.78 0.40
CA LEU A 90 19.56 -10.02 -0.37
C LEU A 90 19.19 -11.50 -0.41
N ALA A 91 17.95 -11.82 -0.69
CA ALA A 91 17.44 -13.19 -0.72
C ALA A 91 18.08 -14.08 -1.81
N ASP A 92 18.73 -13.48 -2.81
CA ASP A 92 19.50 -14.19 -3.82
C ASP A 92 20.94 -14.50 -3.39
N GLY A 93 21.29 -14.18 -2.14
CA GLY A 93 22.63 -14.36 -1.55
C GLY A 93 23.63 -13.24 -1.90
N SER A 94 23.24 -12.28 -2.71
CA SER A 94 24.08 -11.13 -3.04
C SER A 94 24.17 -10.13 -1.89
N THR A 95 25.25 -9.36 -1.85
CA THR A 95 25.46 -8.29 -0.87
C THR A 95 25.46 -6.94 -1.58
N LEU A 96 24.70 -5.99 -1.07
CA LEU A 96 24.66 -4.61 -1.52
C LEU A 96 25.28 -3.71 -0.45
N LYS A 97 26.41 -3.05 -0.75
CA LYS A 97 27.02 -2.06 0.13
C LYS A 97 26.47 -0.68 -0.16
N TYR A 98 26.56 0.21 0.83
CA TYR A 98 26.09 1.59 0.72
C TYR A 98 26.96 2.55 1.54
N ASP A 99 27.02 3.81 1.10
CA ASP A 99 27.47 4.94 1.91
C ASP A 99 26.30 5.57 2.66
N TYR A 100 25.12 5.58 2.02
CA TYR A 100 23.86 6.09 2.58
C TYR A 100 22.73 5.09 2.35
N LEU A 101 21.97 4.80 3.42
CA LEU A 101 20.79 3.95 3.38
C LEU A 101 19.55 4.73 3.76
N ILE A 102 18.53 4.66 2.91
CA ILE A 102 17.20 5.20 3.14
C ILE A 102 16.25 4.02 3.33
N ILE A 103 15.62 3.93 4.51
CA ILE A 103 14.67 2.87 4.84
C ILE A 103 13.25 3.40 4.59
N ALA A 104 12.58 2.84 3.58
CA ALA A 104 11.23 3.22 3.16
C ALA A 104 10.35 1.97 2.93
N THR A 105 10.44 1.01 3.85
CA THR A 105 9.77 -0.29 3.75
C THR A 105 8.27 -0.24 4.02
N GLY A 106 7.76 0.88 4.51
CA GLY A 106 6.35 1.06 4.83
C GLY A 106 5.92 0.38 6.14
N PRO A 107 4.62 0.47 6.47
CA PRO A 107 4.04 -0.13 7.65
C PRO A 107 3.68 -1.61 7.43
N GLU A 108 3.57 -2.35 8.52
CA GLU A 108 2.87 -3.62 8.60
C GLU A 108 1.49 -3.41 9.23
N LEU A 109 0.49 -4.13 8.73
CA LEU A 109 -0.89 -4.03 9.23
C LEU A 109 -1.10 -5.00 10.39
N ALA A 110 -1.21 -4.50 11.60
CA ALA A 110 -1.32 -5.25 12.84
C ALA A 110 -2.75 -5.73 13.12
N PHE A 111 -3.35 -6.49 12.19
CA PHE A 111 -4.71 -7.03 12.36
C PHE A 111 -4.85 -7.96 13.54
N ASP A 112 -3.80 -8.66 13.92
CA ASP A 112 -3.72 -9.63 15.02
C ASP A 112 -3.80 -8.99 16.41
N GLU A 113 -3.59 -7.66 16.51
CA GLU A 113 -3.78 -6.93 17.77
C GLU A 113 -5.24 -6.82 18.22
N ILE A 114 -6.19 -7.07 17.31
CA ILE A 114 -7.64 -7.02 17.61
C ILE A 114 -8.28 -8.33 17.17
N GLU A 115 -8.85 -9.07 18.11
CA GLU A 115 -9.52 -10.34 17.83
C GLU A 115 -10.64 -10.17 16.79
N GLY A 116 -10.59 -10.98 15.74
CA GLY A 116 -11.57 -10.97 14.65
C GLY A 116 -11.39 -9.86 13.62
N LEU A 117 -10.39 -8.98 13.76
CA LEU A 117 -10.06 -7.99 12.76
C LEU A 117 -9.23 -8.59 11.61
N GLY A 118 -9.44 -8.09 10.41
CA GLY A 118 -8.64 -8.41 9.24
C GLY A 118 -9.32 -9.32 8.21
N PRO A 119 -8.85 -9.25 6.96
CA PRO A 119 -9.49 -9.95 5.84
C PRO A 119 -9.03 -11.40 5.66
N VAL A 120 -7.99 -11.85 6.37
CA VAL A 120 -7.42 -13.21 6.20
C VAL A 120 -7.86 -14.13 7.33
N ASN A 121 -7.55 -13.78 8.57
CA ASN A 121 -7.86 -14.59 9.76
C ASN A 121 -8.99 -13.98 10.61
N GLY A 122 -9.57 -12.88 10.15
CA GLY A 122 -10.66 -12.20 10.82
C GLY A 122 -11.97 -12.21 10.01
N HIS A 123 -12.90 -11.37 10.42
CA HIS A 123 -14.25 -11.29 9.89
C HIS A 123 -14.53 -9.94 9.20
N THR A 124 -13.51 -9.10 8.98
CA THR A 124 -13.66 -7.77 8.40
C THR A 124 -12.99 -7.66 7.05
N CYS A 125 -13.51 -6.80 6.17
CA CYS A 125 -12.84 -6.38 4.96
C CYS A 125 -11.79 -5.29 5.28
N SER A 126 -10.81 -5.12 4.40
CA SER A 126 -9.83 -4.05 4.44
C SER A 126 -9.60 -3.52 3.04
N ILE A 127 -9.19 -2.25 2.95
CA ILE A 127 -8.79 -1.58 1.70
C ILE A 127 -7.33 -1.11 1.76
N CYS A 128 -6.59 -1.48 2.80
CA CYS A 128 -5.23 -0.99 3.03
C CYS A 128 -4.18 -1.59 2.08
N HIS A 129 -4.47 -2.74 1.48
CA HIS A 129 -3.67 -3.41 0.45
C HIS A 129 -4.51 -3.68 -0.79
N VAL A 130 -3.89 -3.74 -1.97
CA VAL A 130 -4.60 -4.04 -3.21
C VAL A 130 -5.25 -5.43 -3.20
N ASP A 131 -4.57 -6.45 -2.65
CA ASP A 131 -5.15 -7.80 -2.49
C ASP A 131 -6.39 -7.80 -1.58
N HIS A 132 -6.38 -6.96 -0.54
CA HIS A 132 -7.53 -6.78 0.33
C HIS A 132 -8.67 -6.08 -0.39
N ALA A 133 -8.37 -5.08 -1.21
CA ALA A 133 -9.36 -4.35 -2.00
C ALA A 133 -10.02 -5.23 -3.05
N GLU A 134 -9.27 -6.11 -3.74
CA GLU A 134 -9.82 -7.11 -4.66
C GLU A 134 -10.75 -8.09 -3.94
N LYS A 135 -10.33 -8.60 -2.77
CA LYS A 135 -11.19 -9.45 -1.95
C LYS A 135 -12.44 -8.71 -1.49
N ALA A 136 -12.30 -7.43 -1.11
CA ALA A 136 -13.44 -6.59 -0.74
C ALA A 136 -14.39 -6.38 -1.92
N ALA A 137 -13.89 -6.24 -3.15
CA ALA A 137 -14.70 -6.13 -4.36
C ALA A 137 -15.55 -7.38 -4.60
N VAL A 138 -14.97 -8.57 -4.46
CA VAL A 138 -15.70 -9.84 -4.54
C VAL A 138 -16.79 -9.92 -3.47
N ASN A 139 -16.45 -9.61 -2.23
CA ASN A 139 -17.39 -9.59 -1.12
C ASN A 139 -18.51 -8.56 -1.33
N PHE A 140 -18.21 -7.42 -1.92
CA PHE A 140 -19.18 -6.37 -2.22
C PHE A 140 -20.18 -6.81 -3.30
N GLU A 141 -19.75 -7.53 -4.32
CA GLU A 141 -20.66 -8.11 -5.33
C GLU A 141 -21.62 -9.13 -4.72
N GLU A 142 -21.12 -10.00 -3.84
CA GLU A 142 -21.99 -10.96 -3.13
C GLU A 142 -22.95 -10.23 -2.17
N PHE A 143 -22.46 -9.22 -1.46
CA PHE A 143 -23.27 -8.38 -0.59
C PHE A 143 -24.42 -7.71 -1.34
N CYS A 144 -24.18 -7.20 -2.54
CA CYS A 144 -25.20 -6.53 -3.35
C CYS A 144 -26.36 -7.45 -3.79
N LYS A 145 -26.16 -8.78 -3.80
CA LYS A 145 -27.22 -9.76 -4.08
C LYS A 145 -28.19 -9.94 -2.90
N ASN A 146 -27.72 -9.70 -1.67
CA ASN A 146 -28.52 -9.78 -0.45
C ASN A 146 -28.09 -8.69 0.54
N PRO A 147 -28.47 -7.43 0.30
CA PRO A 147 -28.03 -6.29 1.07
C PRO A 147 -28.38 -6.43 2.57
N LYS A 148 -27.45 -5.96 3.41
CA LYS A 148 -27.53 -5.97 4.88
C LYS A 148 -26.96 -4.68 5.45
N PRO A 149 -27.06 -4.41 6.77
CA PRO A 149 -26.33 -3.29 7.37
C PRO A 149 -24.82 -3.37 7.15
N ILE A 150 -24.19 -2.23 6.88
CA ILE A 150 -22.73 -2.07 6.77
C ILE A 150 -22.22 -1.22 7.92
N ILE A 151 -21.09 -1.62 8.48
CA ILE A 151 -20.29 -0.80 9.39
C ILE A 151 -18.97 -0.48 8.66
N VAL A 152 -18.63 0.81 8.58
CA VAL A 152 -17.35 1.29 8.04
C VAL A 152 -16.67 2.09 9.13
N GLY A 153 -15.37 1.96 9.25
CA GLY A 153 -14.65 2.75 10.24
C GLY A 153 -13.16 2.45 10.30
N ALA A 154 -12.50 3.10 11.25
CA ALA A 154 -11.13 2.86 11.61
C ALA A 154 -11.03 2.56 13.11
N VAL A 155 -10.23 1.56 13.45
CA VAL A 155 -10.02 1.14 14.84
C VAL A 155 -9.19 2.15 15.61
N GLN A 156 -9.27 2.10 16.94
CA GLN A 156 -8.40 2.87 17.82
C GLN A 156 -6.92 2.54 17.52
N GLY A 157 -6.09 3.56 17.48
CA GLY A 157 -4.67 3.44 17.15
C GLY A 157 -4.36 3.44 15.64
N ALA A 158 -5.38 3.46 14.76
CA ALA A 158 -5.15 3.64 13.35
C ALA A 158 -4.43 4.97 13.06
N SER A 159 -3.43 4.94 12.19
CA SER A 159 -2.66 6.13 11.84
C SER A 159 -3.33 7.02 10.79
N CYS A 160 -4.37 6.52 10.11
CA CYS A 160 -5.01 7.21 9.00
C CYS A 160 -6.52 6.95 9.00
N PHE A 161 -7.33 7.97 9.31
CA PHE A 161 -8.79 7.91 9.33
C PHE A 161 -9.42 8.32 7.99
N GLY A 162 -8.73 9.14 7.18
CA GLY A 162 -9.21 9.65 5.90
C GLY A 162 -9.77 8.58 4.96
N PRO A 163 -9.09 7.46 4.73
CA PRO A 163 -9.59 6.38 3.87
C PRO A 163 -10.92 5.77 4.34
N ALA A 164 -11.19 5.75 5.65
CA ALA A 164 -12.46 5.24 6.17
C ALA A 164 -13.63 6.19 5.82
N TYR A 165 -13.42 7.50 5.93
CA TYR A 165 -14.39 8.51 5.48
C TYR A 165 -14.62 8.40 3.98
N GLU A 166 -13.56 8.41 3.18
CA GLU A 166 -13.62 8.31 1.73
C GLU A 166 -14.38 7.05 1.29
N PHE A 167 -14.03 5.91 1.86
CA PHE A 167 -14.67 4.63 1.52
C PHE A 167 -16.16 4.61 1.88
N THR A 168 -16.55 5.25 2.97
CA THR A 168 -17.97 5.40 3.35
C THR A 168 -18.75 6.13 2.26
N PHE A 169 -18.23 7.24 1.74
CA PHE A 169 -18.89 8.01 0.66
C PHE A 169 -18.85 7.26 -0.68
N ILE A 170 -17.81 6.51 -0.97
CA ILE A 170 -17.70 5.66 -2.16
C ILE A 170 -18.77 4.56 -2.11
N LEU A 171 -18.91 3.87 -0.97
CA LEU A 171 -19.97 2.87 -0.77
C LEU A 171 -21.38 3.49 -0.92
N ASP A 172 -21.65 4.62 -0.27
CA ASP A 172 -22.95 5.32 -0.41
C ASP A 172 -23.25 5.62 -1.87
N THR A 173 -22.27 6.15 -2.61
CA THR A 173 -22.40 6.48 -4.02
C THR A 173 -22.69 5.24 -4.87
N GLU A 174 -21.93 4.16 -4.68
CA GLU A 174 -22.10 2.95 -5.47
C GLU A 174 -23.44 2.25 -5.16
N LEU A 175 -23.85 2.20 -3.90
CA LEU A 175 -25.15 1.67 -3.52
C LEU A 175 -26.31 2.46 -4.14
N ARG A 176 -26.17 3.80 -4.28
CA ARG A 176 -27.14 4.65 -4.99
C ARG A 176 -27.15 4.35 -6.50
N ARG A 177 -25.99 4.19 -7.11
CA ARG A 177 -25.89 3.79 -8.53
C ARG A 177 -26.57 2.46 -8.79
N ARG A 178 -26.45 1.51 -7.87
CA ARG A 178 -27.12 0.19 -7.93
C ARG A 178 -28.58 0.22 -7.49
N LYS A 179 -29.10 1.36 -7.02
CA LYS A 179 -30.47 1.54 -6.53
C LYS A 179 -30.86 0.62 -5.36
N ILE A 180 -29.91 0.31 -4.51
CA ILE A 180 -30.10 -0.52 -3.31
C ILE A 180 -29.74 0.22 -2.02
N ARG A 181 -29.38 1.51 -2.08
CA ARG A 181 -28.93 2.30 -0.92
C ARG A 181 -29.95 2.29 0.24
N ASP A 182 -31.23 2.34 -0.07
CA ASP A 182 -32.31 2.37 0.94
C ASP A 182 -32.48 1.04 1.68
N GLN A 183 -31.91 -0.04 1.15
CA GLN A 183 -31.91 -1.37 1.78
C GLN A 183 -30.70 -1.57 2.71
N VAL A 184 -29.76 -0.63 2.75
CA VAL A 184 -28.48 -0.75 3.45
C VAL A 184 -28.35 0.33 4.52
N PRO A 185 -28.73 0.05 5.78
CA PRO A 185 -28.32 0.89 6.90
C PRO A 185 -26.79 0.96 6.98
N MET A 186 -26.24 2.16 7.00
CA MET A 186 -24.78 2.37 7.10
C MET A 186 -24.45 3.06 8.42
N THR A 187 -23.46 2.54 9.12
CA THR A 187 -22.93 3.13 10.35
C THR A 187 -21.43 3.41 10.16
N PHE A 188 -21.03 4.65 10.43
CA PHE A 188 -19.62 5.01 10.51
C PHE A 188 -19.15 4.95 11.96
N VAL A 189 -18.00 4.33 12.22
CA VAL A 189 -17.40 4.19 13.55
C VAL A 189 -15.97 4.70 13.53
N THR A 190 -15.65 5.61 14.43
CA THR A 190 -14.31 6.17 14.57
C THR A 190 -13.94 6.31 16.04
N ALA A 191 -12.62 6.22 16.32
CA ALA A 191 -12.06 6.51 17.63
C ALA A 191 -11.77 8.01 17.83
N GLU A 192 -12.01 8.85 16.82
CA GLU A 192 -11.83 10.30 16.91
C GLU A 192 -12.89 10.91 17.85
N PRO A 193 -12.56 11.94 18.64
CA PRO A 193 -13.49 12.52 19.60
C PRO A 193 -14.60 13.36 18.93
N TYR A 194 -14.48 13.65 17.65
CA TYR A 194 -15.43 14.38 16.81
C TYR A 194 -15.24 14.01 15.35
N VAL A 195 -16.28 14.21 14.57
CA VAL A 195 -16.33 13.92 13.12
C VAL A 195 -16.48 15.23 12.36
#